data_87c3c88295bc08b3f9ce5cb28f0aed02
#
_entry.id   87c3c88295bc08b3f9ce5cb28f0aed02
#
_cell.length_a   1.000
_cell.length_b   1.000
_cell.length_c   1.000
_cell.angle_alpha   90.00
_cell.angle_beta   90.00
_cell.angle_gamma   90.00
#
_symmetry.space_group_name_H-M   'P 1'
#
loop_
_entity.id
_entity.type
_entity.pdbx_description
1 polymer ?
#
loop_
_entity_poly.entity_id
_entity_poly.type
_entity_poly.pdbx_seq_one_letter_code
_entity_poly.pdbx_strand_id
1 'polypeptide(L)'
;MKARFALLAAACALLLSSLPVLAHHSFAAEYDGNKQINVTGIVTKVEWMNPHARFYVNVTGADGKVINWNFELGAIPVLLKQGWRKDSLKEGDHVSVVGNIAKDGSHSANARNVTLPDGRRVFGGSSAGDGDTK
;
A
#
# COMPACT_ATOMS: atom_id res chain seq x y z
N MET A 1 -31.59 4.23 40.52
CA MET A 1 -31.49 3.40 39.28
C MET A 1 -31.23 4.23 38.02
N LYS A 2 -31.90 5.35 37.81
CA LYS A 2 -31.72 6.17 36.59
C LYS A 2 -30.28 6.71 36.39
N ALA A 3 -29.58 7.11 37.45
CA ALA A 3 -28.22 7.62 37.37
C ALA A 3 -27.17 6.54 37.00
N ARG A 4 -27.36 5.29 37.41
CA ARG A 4 -26.46 4.18 37.10
C ARG A 4 -26.58 3.74 35.65
N PHE A 5 -27.78 3.81 35.06
CA PHE A 5 -27.98 3.54 33.63
C PHE A 5 -27.40 4.65 32.74
N ALA A 6 -27.48 5.90 33.17
CA ALA A 6 -26.87 7.03 32.45
C ALA A 6 -25.33 6.95 32.43
N LEU A 7 -24.70 6.53 33.53
CA LEU A 7 -23.26 6.33 33.62
C LEU A 7 -22.77 5.15 32.74
N LEU A 8 -23.51 4.05 32.69
CA LEU A 8 -23.21 2.91 31.82
C LEU A 8 -23.37 3.27 30.36
N ALA A 9 -24.40 3.99 29.97
CA ALA A 9 -24.59 4.45 28.59
C ALA A 9 -23.53 5.43 28.16
N ALA A 10 -23.08 6.34 29.03
CA ALA A 10 -21.99 7.27 28.74
C ALA A 10 -20.62 6.53 28.56
N ALA A 11 -20.36 5.52 29.40
CA ALA A 11 -19.14 4.71 29.28
C ALA A 11 -19.10 3.88 28.00
N CYS A 12 -20.24 3.31 27.59
CA CYS A 12 -20.34 2.60 26.32
C CYS A 12 -20.18 3.54 25.09
N ALA A 13 -20.71 4.75 25.14
CA ALA A 13 -20.56 5.75 24.09
C ALA A 13 -19.10 6.21 23.92
N LEU A 14 -18.34 6.34 25.00
CA LEU A 14 -16.92 6.68 24.98
C LEU A 14 -16.04 5.54 24.43
N LEU A 15 -16.42 4.28 24.65
CA LEU A 15 -15.69 3.12 24.11
C LEU A 15 -15.92 2.92 22.61
N LEU A 16 -17.06 3.37 22.07
CA LEU A 16 -17.38 3.26 20.63
C LEU A 16 -16.76 4.38 19.78
N SER A 17 -16.33 5.49 20.39
CA SER A 17 -15.74 6.63 19.67
C SER A 17 -14.24 6.48 19.35
N SER A 18 -13.58 5.43 19.83
CA SER A 18 -12.12 5.24 19.70
C SER A 18 -11.68 4.35 18.54
N LEU A 19 -12.58 3.81 17.73
CA LEU A 19 -12.25 2.81 16.71
C LEU A 19 -11.88 3.32 15.30
N PRO A 20 -12.19 4.53 14.83
CA PRO A 20 -11.83 4.93 13.47
C PRO A 20 -10.47 5.62 13.31
N VAL A 21 -9.77 5.94 14.40
CA VAL A 21 -8.55 6.78 14.31
C VAL A 21 -7.32 6.02 13.85
N LEU A 22 -7.29 4.71 13.95
CA LEU A 22 -6.11 3.89 13.58
C LEU A 22 -5.93 3.65 12.07
N ALA A 23 -6.97 3.81 11.27
CA ALA A 23 -6.89 3.49 9.84
C ALA A 23 -6.34 4.64 8.96
N HIS A 24 -6.41 5.89 9.40
CA HIS A 24 -5.98 7.05 8.63
C HIS A 24 -4.52 7.48 8.86
N HIS A 25 -3.86 6.93 9.87
CA HIS A 25 -2.48 7.31 10.19
C HIS A 25 -1.40 6.48 9.51
N SER A 26 -1.74 5.41 8.78
CA SER A 26 -0.75 4.43 8.33
C SER A 26 0.15 4.94 7.20
N PHE A 27 -0.39 5.58 6.16
CA PHE A 27 0.43 6.02 5.02
C PHE A 27 1.43 7.10 5.43
N ALA A 28 0.95 8.22 6.00
CA ALA A 28 1.79 9.36 6.37
C ALA A 28 2.79 9.03 7.50
N ALA A 29 2.51 8.00 8.31
CA ALA A 29 3.43 7.52 9.32
C ALA A 29 4.57 6.70 8.70
N GLU A 30 4.30 5.89 7.69
CA GLU A 30 5.24 4.92 7.13
C GLU A 30 5.95 5.42 5.87
N TYR A 31 5.27 6.18 5.01
CA TYR A 31 5.78 6.59 3.71
C TYR A 31 5.93 8.09 3.56
N ASP A 32 6.95 8.51 2.79
CA ASP A 32 7.21 9.92 2.51
C ASP A 32 6.50 10.33 1.21
N GLY A 33 5.43 11.12 1.33
CA GLY A 33 4.66 11.61 0.18
C GLY A 33 5.45 12.46 -0.81
N ASN A 34 6.58 13.04 -0.37
CA ASN A 34 7.43 13.91 -1.19
C ASN A 34 8.62 13.17 -1.82
N LYS A 35 8.89 11.92 -1.40
CA LYS A 35 10.00 11.12 -1.93
C LYS A 35 9.48 9.96 -2.76
N GLN A 36 9.60 10.10 -4.07
CA GLN A 36 9.19 9.07 -5.01
C GLN A 36 10.37 8.23 -5.47
N ILE A 37 10.07 6.97 -5.75
CA ILE A 37 10.95 6.04 -6.46
C ILE A 37 10.27 5.65 -7.78
N ASN A 38 11.08 5.51 -8.83
CA ASN A 38 10.67 4.97 -10.12
C ASN A 38 11.70 3.91 -10.52
N VAL A 39 11.31 2.66 -10.50
CA VAL A 39 12.21 1.54 -10.74
C VAL A 39 11.59 0.51 -11.67
N THR A 40 12.46 -0.22 -12.36
CA THR A 40 12.11 -1.37 -13.20
C THR A 40 12.87 -2.58 -12.68
N GLY A 41 12.23 -3.73 -12.65
CA GLY A 41 12.87 -4.95 -12.17
C GLY A 41 12.03 -6.19 -12.39
N ILE A 42 12.44 -7.27 -11.74
CA ILE A 42 11.84 -8.59 -11.87
C ILE A 42 11.12 -8.95 -10.57
N VAL A 43 9.86 -9.33 -10.67
CA VAL A 43 9.05 -9.79 -9.54
C VAL A 43 9.62 -11.08 -8.97
N THR A 44 9.87 -11.11 -7.66
CA THR A 44 10.38 -12.28 -6.95
C THR A 44 9.36 -12.94 -6.05
N LYS A 45 8.30 -12.22 -5.66
CA LYS A 45 7.23 -12.73 -4.81
C LYS A 45 5.99 -11.87 -4.94
N VAL A 46 4.82 -12.47 -4.81
CA VAL A 46 3.52 -11.77 -4.70
C VAL A 46 2.77 -12.29 -3.49
N GLU A 47 2.30 -11.38 -2.65
CA GLU A 47 1.45 -11.67 -1.49
C GLU A 47 0.09 -11.03 -1.71
N TRP A 48 -0.85 -11.83 -2.22
CA TRP A 48 -2.22 -11.39 -2.47
C TRP A 48 -3.09 -11.66 -1.26
N MET A 49 -3.04 -10.77 -0.27
CA MET A 49 -3.73 -10.92 1.01
C MET A 49 -4.18 -9.57 1.58
N ASN A 50 -5.14 -9.61 2.52
CA ASN A 50 -5.55 -8.45 3.32
C ASN A 50 -4.66 -8.37 4.58
N PRO A 51 -4.50 -7.19 5.20
CA PRO A 51 -5.17 -5.91 4.86
C PRO A 51 -4.64 -5.23 3.59
N HIS A 52 -3.39 -5.46 3.21
CA HIS A 52 -2.78 -4.90 2.00
C HIS A 52 -2.02 -6.00 1.25
N ALA A 53 -2.20 -6.05 -0.06
CA ALA A 53 -1.38 -6.88 -0.92
C ALA A 53 0.04 -6.30 -1.03
N ARG A 54 1.01 -7.15 -1.33
CA ARG A 54 2.43 -6.76 -1.51
C ARG A 54 3.05 -7.55 -2.65
N PHE A 55 4.09 -6.99 -3.24
CA PHE A 55 4.96 -7.71 -4.15
C PHE A 55 6.40 -7.23 -3.99
N TYR A 56 7.33 -8.08 -4.39
CA TYR A 56 8.75 -7.87 -4.22
C TYR A 56 9.43 -7.87 -5.58
N VAL A 57 10.38 -6.95 -5.77
CA VAL A 57 11.03 -6.74 -7.06
C VAL A 57 12.53 -6.66 -6.86
N ASN A 58 13.28 -7.48 -7.59
CA ASN A 58 14.70 -7.31 -7.74
C ASN A 58 15.00 -6.19 -8.73
N VAL A 59 15.61 -5.13 -8.24
CA VAL A 59 16.03 -3.97 -9.01
C VAL A 59 17.54 -3.97 -9.09
N THR A 60 18.08 -3.97 -10.31
CA THR A 60 19.53 -3.86 -10.55
C THR A 60 19.92 -2.40 -10.67
N GLY A 61 20.79 -1.94 -9.79
CA GLY A 61 21.34 -0.58 -9.81
C GLY A 61 22.38 -0.41 -10.93
N ALA A 62 22.78 0.84 -11.17
CA ALA A 62 23.81 1.18 -12.15
C ALA A 62 25.19 0.56 -11.83
N ASP A 63 25.44 0.26 -10.56
CA ASP A 63 26.64 -0.43 -10.05
C ASP A 63 26.58 -1.96 -10.20
N GLY A 64 25.50 -2.49 -10.78
CA GLY A 64 25.25 -3.93 -10.94
C GLY A 64 24.73 -4.64 -9.66
N LYS A 65 24.60 -3.92 -8.55
CA LYS A 65 24.03 -4.50 -7.33
C LYS A 65 22.52 -4.68 -7.46
N VAL A 66 22.02 -5.80 -6.97
CA VAL A 66 20.61 -6.12 -6.93
C VAL A 66 20.06 -5.82 -5.55
N ILE A 67 19.01 -5.01 -5.49
CA ILE A 67 18.27 -4.70 -4.28
C ILE A 67 16.86 -5.25 -4.43
N ASN A 68 16.42 -6.03 -3.46
CA ASN A 68 15.03 -6.50 -3.40
C ASN A 68 14.15 -5.45 -2.72
N TRP A 69 13.24 -4.86 -3.47
CA TRP A 69 12.28 -3.88 -2.98
C TRP A 69 10.96 -4.52 -2.62
N ASN A 70 10.38 -4.12 -1.49
CA ASN A 70 9.03 -4.48 -1.06
C ASN A 70 8.06 -3.35 -1.42
N PHE A 71 7.08 -3.65 -2.25
CA PHE A 71 6.04 -2.70 -2.65
C PHE A 71 4.71 -3.06 -2.01
N GLU A 72 4.18 -2.15 -1.20
CA GLU A 72 2.83 -2.26 -0.67
C GLU A 72 1.82 -1.75 -1.68
N LEU A 73 0.77 -2.53 -1.87
CA LEU A 73 -0.43 -2.17 -2.61
C LEU A 73 -1.59 -1.85 -1.65
N GLY A 74 -2.73 -1.50 -2.18
CA GLY A 74 -3.95 -1.32 -1.40
C GLY A 74 -4.59 -2.63 -0.96
N ALA A 75 -5.75 -2.52 -0.33
CA ALA A 75 -6.59 -3.65 0.02
C ALA A 75 -7.16 -4.34 -1.23
N ILE A 76 -7.33 -5.65 -1.17
CA ILE A 76 -7.80 -6.45 -2.32
C ILE A 76 -9.09 -5.90 -2.94
N PRO A 77 -10.14 -5.50 -2.18
CA PRO A 77 -11.36 -4.95 -2.79
C PRO A 77 -11.11 -3.68 -3.61
N VAL A 78 -10.17 -2.83 -3.17
CA VAL A 78 -9.78 -1.62 -3.91
C VAL A 78 -9.04 -1.98 -5.19
N LEU A 79 -8.07 -2.88 -5.09
CA LEU A 79 -7.28 -3.36 -6.24
C LEU A 79 -8.16 -3.98 -7.34
N LEU A 80 -9.14 -4.80 -6.96
CA LEU A 80 -10.09 -5.40 -7.91
C LEU A 80 -10.87 -4.34 -8.69
N LYS A 81 -11.29 -3.26 -8.02
CA LYS A 81 -11.97 -2.12 -8.66
C LYS A 81 -11.06 -1.36 -9.62
N GLN A 82 -9.76 -1.35 -9.37
CA GLN A 82 -8.73 -0.70 -10.19
C GLN A 82 -8.24 -1.58 -11.36
N GLY A 83 -8.84 -2.75 -11.55
CA GLY A 83 -8.50 -3.64 -12.66
C GLY A 83 -7.45 -4.71 -12.33
N TRP A 84 -7.00 -4.79 -11.08
CA TRP A 84 -6.14 -5.88 -10.64
C TRP A 84 -6.88 -7.20 -10.57
N ARG A 85 -6.11 -8.28 -10.70
CA ARG A 85 -6.53 -9.66 -10.44
C ARG A 85 -5.41 -10.36 -9.68
N LYS A 86 -5.74 -11.45 -9.02
CA LYS A 86 -4.78 -12.26 -8.26
C LYS A 86 -3.55 -12.68 -9.09
N ASP A 87 -3.73 -12.85 -10.37
CA ASP A 87 -2.71 -13.27 -11.34
C ASP A 87 -2.17 -12.12 -12.22
N SER A 88 -2.46 -10.87 -11.87
CA SER A 88 -1.93 -9.69 -12.59
C SER A 88 -0.41 -9.60 -12.55
N LEU A 89 0.21 -10.11 -11.49
CA LEU A 89 1.66 -10.27 -11.34
C LEU A 89 2.01 -11.69 -10.94
N LYS A 90 3.12 -12.18 -11.46
CA LYS A 90 3.72 -13.48 -11.13
C LYS A 90 5.22 -13.33 -10.95
N GLU A 91 5.83 -14.26 -10.21
CA GLU A 91 7.29 -14.36 -10.14
C GLU A 91 7.90 -14.46 -11.53
N GLY A 92 8.97 -13.72 -11.76
CA GLY A 92 9.64 -13.61 -13.07
C GLY A 92 9.13 -12.51 -13.97
N ASP A 93 8.01 -11.88 -13.66
CA ASP A 93 7.46 -10.77 -14.45
C ASP A 93 8.36 -9.53 -14.39
N HIS A 94 8.51 -8.87 -15.54
CA HIS A 94 9.13 -7.55 -15.62
C HIS A 94 8.09 -6.47 -15.34
N VAL A 95 8.40 -5.57 -14.42
CA VAL A 95 7.49 -4.48 -14.01
C VAL A 95 8.24 -3.17 -13.87
N SER A 96 7.53 -2.06 -14.08
CA SER A 96 7.97 -0.73 -13.66
C SER A 96 7.04 -0.24 -12.56
N VAL A 97 7.61 0.30 -11.48
CA VAL A 97 6.88 0.75 -10.31
C VAL A 97 7.23 2.18 -9.98
N VAL A 98 6.20 3.01 -9.82
CA VAL A 98 6.31 4.33 -9.22
C VAL A 98 5.65 4.27 -7.86
N GLY A 99 6.36 4.71 -6.83
CA GLY A 99 5.86 4.67 -5.45
C GLY A 99 6.49 5.71 -4.54
N ASN A 100 6.04 5.75 -3.30
CA ASN A 100 6.59 6.60 -2.25
C ASN A 100 7.42 5.76 -1.28
N ILE A 101 8.67 6.14 -1.04
CA ILE A 101 9.60 5.36 -0.22
C ILE A 101 9.23 5.41 1.26
N ALA A 102 9.57 4.35 1.99
CA ALA A 102 9.41 4.29 3.43
C ALA A 102 10.34 5.29 4.14
N LYS A 103 9.84 5.89 5.23
CA LYS A 103 10.56 6.87 6.04
C LYS A 103 11.66 6.25 6.90
N ASP A 104 11.56 4.96 7.18
CA ASP A 104 12.51 4.23 8.04
C ASP A 104 13.85 3.88 7.36
N GLY A 105 14.00 4.23 6.08
CA GLY A 105 15.20 3.95 5.29
C GLY A 105 15.28 2.52 4.75
N SER A 106 14.25 1.70 4.96
CA SER A 106 14.18 0.37 4.36
C SER A 106 13.96 0.43 2.84
N HIS A 107 14.26 -0.68 2.14
CA HIS A 107 13.92 -0.83 0.72
C HIS A 107 12.43 -1.21 0.56
N SER A 108 11.57 -0.35 1.09
CA SER A 108 10.12 -0.49 1.02
C SER A 108 9.50 0.78 0.43
N ALA A 109 8.44 0.62 -0.33
CA ALA A 109 7.68 1.73 -0.88
C ALA A 109 6.19 1.38 -0.97
N ASN A 110 5.34 2.39 -0.90
CA ASN A 110 3.94 2.26 -1.26
C ASN A 110 3.79 2.47 -2.76
N ALA A 111 3.31 1.46 -3.49
CA ALA A 111 3.15 1.52 -4.93
C ALA A 111 1.97 2.42 -5.30
N ARG A 112 2.23 3.44 -6.12
CA ARG A 112 1.19 4.29 -6.70
C ARG A 112 0.73 3.79 -8.06
N ASN A 113 1.67 3.52 -8.93
CA ASN A 113 1.40 3.00 -10.27
C ASN A 113 2.34 1.84 -10.56
N VAL A 114 1.80 0.82 -11.18
CA VAL A 114 2.55 -0.35 -11.64
C VAL A 114 2.27 -0.55 -13.12
N THR A 115 3.33 -0.62 -13.93
CA THR A 115 3.21 -1.04 -15.33
C THR A 115 3.43 -2.55 -15.36
N LEU A 116 2.37 -3.26 -15.73
CA LEU A 116 2.33 -4.72 -15.81
C LEU A 116 3.07 -5.25 -17.06
N PRO A 117 3.38 -6.55 -17.13
CA PRO A 117 4.08 -7.14 -18.30
C PRO A 117 3.34 -6.94 -19.62
N ASP A 118 2.01 -6.84 -19.61
CA ASP A 118 1.17 -6.56 -20.78
C ASP A 118 1.13 -5.09 -21.20
N GLY A 119 1.88 -4.22 -20.50
CA GLY A 119 1.98 -2.78 -20.77
C GLY A 119 0.87 -1.94 -20.10
N ARG A 120 -0.13 -2.54 -19.47
CA ARG A 120 -1.14 -1.80 -18.74
C ARG A 120 -0.54 -1.12 -17.51
N ARG A 121 -0.86 0.16 -17.36
CA ARG A 121 -0.52 0.90 -16.15
C ARG A 121 -1.72 0.89 -15.21
N VAL A 122 -1.54 0.36 -14.01
CA VAL A 122 -2.59 0.21 -13.02
C VAL A 122 -2.23 0.97 -11.74
N PHE A 123 -3.25 1.53 -11.09
CA PHE A 123 -3.09 2.21 -9.81
C PHE A 123 -2.86 1.19 -8.69
N GLY A 124 -1.91 1.46 -7.80
CA GLY A 124 -1.53 0.56 -6.71
C GLY A 124 -2.51 0.50 -5.53
N GLY A 125 -3.61 1.24 -5.58
CA GLY A 125 -4.60 1.26 -4.50
C GLY A 125 -4.10 1.93 -3.22
N SER A 126 -3.12 2.84 -3.35
CA SER A 126 -2.52 3.55 -2.21
C SER A 126 -3.57 4.29 -1.38
N SER A 127 -3.45 4.19 -0.06
CA SER A 127 -4.23 4.99 0.90
C SER A 127 -3.79 6.47 0.97
N ALA A 128 -2.82 6.88 0.17
CA ALA A 128 -2.38 8.28 0.06
C ALA A 128 -3.45 9.21 -0.53
N GLY A 129 -4.70 8.82 -0.48
CA GLY A 129 -5.86 9.60 -0.90
C GLY A 129 -5.84 9.95 -2.39
N ASP A 130 -6.98 9.93 -3.03
CA ASP A 130 -7.22 10.47 -4.38
C ASP A 130 -7.10 12.02 -4.40
N GLY A 131 -6.07 12.53 -3.78
CA GLY A 131 -5.80 13.95 -3.71
C GLY A 131 -4.86 14.40 -4.81
N ASP A 132 -5.17 14.13 -6.07
CA ASP A 132 -4.83 14.95 -7.22
C ASP A 132 -5.26 14.29 -8.53
N THR A 133 -6.54 14.34 -8.80
CA THR A 133 -7.02 14.47 -10.18
C THR A 133 -7.53 15.88 -10.34
N LYS A 134 -6.65 16.80 -10.63
CA LYS A 134 -6.96 18.04 -11.32
C LYS A 134 -6.07 18.17 -12.51
#